data_dfd6b603e105dac357bac1b8db46da48
#
_entry.id   dfd6b603e105dac357bac1b8db46da48
#
_cell.length_a   1.000
_cell.length_b   1.000
_cell.length_c   1.000
_cell.angle_alpha   90.00
_cell.angle_beta   90.00
_cell.angle_gamma   90.00
#
_symmetry.space_group_name_H-M   'P 1'
#
loop_
_entity.id
_entity.type
_entity.pdbx_description
1 polymer ?
#
loop_
_entity_poly.entity_id
_entity_poly.type
_entity_poly.pdbx_seq_one_letter_code
_entity_poly.pdbx_strand_id
1 'polypeptide(L)'
;MDGSDNVRDAENQQERLVYQGWIIGFVDGEGCFSCPIFRNRSMTMSWQVQPNFVVVQAASSCAVLEDMRRFFGCGKVYVNRRHGNHREDLYRYRVGRLSDLRDVIVPYFQEHPLRTSKRENFETFARVIDLMDQGRHLTGPGLIEIAQITQTMNHRKPSEVLRILRDHTPTTSPTRGEMKRWSGPCGDTGRPAETSGPPIDLVQTQWVFK
;
A
#
# COMPACT_ATOMS: atom_id res chain seq x y z
N MET A 1 35.95 25.45 21.35
CA MET A 1 35.08 24.37 20.82
C MET A 1 34.22 23.95 21.96
N ASP A 2 32.96 24.32 21.87
CA ASP A 2 32.09 24.42 23.03
C ASP A 2 31.39 23.07 23.32
N GLY A 3 31.49 22.59 24.56
CA GLY A 3 30.91 21.31 25.00
C GLY A 3 29.35 21.29 24.97
N SER A 4 28.72 22.44 24.77
CA SER A 4 27.26 22.59 24.69
C SER A 4 26.66 22.05 23.39
N ASP A 5 27.40 22.08 22.27
CA ASP A 5 26.92 21.56 20.98
C ASP A 5 26.89 20.04 21.01
N ASN A 6 27.85 19.39 21.64
CA ASN A 6 27.95 17.94 21.75
C ASN A 6 26.82 17.34 22.62
N VAL A 7 26.38 18.07 23.65
CA VAL A 7 25.27 17.64 24.53
C VAL A 7 23.94 17.73 23.80
N ARG A 8 23.68 18.81 23.06
CA ARG A 8 22.47 19.00 22.26
C ARG A 8 22.33 17.94 21.13
N ASP A 9 23.44 17.62 20.48
CA ASP A 9 23.45 16.58 19.45
C ASP A 9 23.14 15.19 20.02
N ALA A 10 23.65 14.87 21.20
CA ALA A 10 23.39 13.64 21.91
C ALA A 10 21.89 13.55 22.36
N GLU A 11 21.33 14.65 22.89
CA GLU A 11 19.91 14.72 23.27
C GLU A 11 18.99 14.57 22.04
N ASN A 12 19.26 15.26 20.95
CA ASN A 12 18.53 15.15 19.71
C ASN A 12 18.59 13.72 19.13
N GLN A 13 19.72 13.05 19.23
CA GLN A 13 19.88 11.66 18.81
C GLN A 13 19.05 10.71 19.68
N GLN A 14 19.07 10.90 20.99
CA GLN A 14 18.27 10.12 21.93
C GLN A 14 16.76 10.26 21.65
N GLU A 15 16.26 11.47 21.45
CA GLU A 15 14.86 11.73 21.11
C GLU A 15 14.46 11.04 19.80
N ARG A 16 15.32 11.09 18.79
CA ARG A 16 15.08 10.39 17.51
C ARG A 16 14.98 8.90 17.70
N LEU A 17 15.85 8.27 18.48
CA LEU A 17 15.82 6.84 18.76
C LEU A 17 14.55 6.43 19.53
N VAL A 18 14.13 7.23 20.51
CA VAL A 18 12.88 7.01 21.25
C VAL A 18 11.69 7.09 20.30
N TYR A 19 11.66 8.10 19.43
CA TYR A 19 10.57 8.25 18.46
C TYR A 19 10.53 7.12 17.42
N GLN A 20 11.69 6.68 16.93
CA GLN A 20 11.79 5.50 16.05
C GLN A 20 11.26 4.23 16.73
N GLY A 21 11.65 3.98 17.97
CA GLY A 21 11.15 2.86 18.75
C GLY A 21 9.64 2.92 18.95
N TRP A 22 9.09 4.11 19.18
CA TRP A 22 7.67 4.33 19.28
C TRP A 22 6.95 4.04 17.95
N ILE A 23 7.46 4.54 16.80
CA ILE A 23 6.91 4.26 15.46
C ILE A 23 6.85 2.75 15.20
N ILE A 24 7.91 2.01 15.52
CA ILE A 24 7.97 0.55 15.32
C ILE A 24 6.88 -0.13 16.15
N GLY A 25 6.81 0.17 17.45
CA GLY A 25 5.81 -0.41 18.35
C GLY A 25 4.38 -0.04 17.96
N PHE A 26 4.16 1.20 17.54
CA PHE A 26 2.85 1.66 17.10
C PHE A 26 2.40 0.98 15.81
N VAL A 27 3.30 0.83 14.82
CA VAL A 27 3.00 0.10 13.59
C VAL A 27 2.84 -1.40 13.87
N ASP A 28 3.61 -1.95 14.80
CA ASP A 28 3.48 -3.36 15.21
C ASP A 28 2.11 -3.64 15.86
N GLY A 29 1.52 -2.66 16.56
CA GLY A 29 0.14 -2.70 17.06
C GLY A 29 -0.91 -2.41 15.98
N GLU A 30 -0.86 -1.23 15.39
CA GLU A 30 -1.96 -0.61 14.62
C GLU A 30 -1.74 -0.59 13.10
N GLY A 31 -0.51 -0.83 12.62
CA GLY A 31 -0.20 -0.80 11.18
C GLY A 31 -0.77 -1.97 10.42
N CYS A 32 -1.01 -1.77 9.14
CA CYS A 32 -1.46 -2.80 8.22
C CYS A 32 -0.70 -2.72 6.90
N PHE A 33 -0.13 -3.84 6.48
CA PHE A 33 0.44 -4.05 5.15
C PHE A 33 -0.54 -4.89 4.34
N SER A 34 -0.94 -4.43 3.17
CA SER A 34 -1.92 -5.13 2.34
C SER A 34 -1.64 -4.94 0.86
N CYS A 35 -1.97 -5.95 0.06
CA CYS A 35 -1.82 -5.94 -1.39
C CYS A 35 -3.11 -6.45 -2.06
N PRO A 36 -4.23 -5.69 -2.01
CA PRO A 36 -5.44 -6.10 -2.69
C PRO A 36 -5.22 -6.17 -4.19
N ILE A 37 -5.84 -7.17 -4.82
CA ILE A 37 -5.88 -7.35 -6.27
C ILE A 37 -7.34 -7.27 -6.69
N PHE A 38 -7.67 -6.39 -7.62
CA PHE A 38 -9.05 -6.20 -8.08
C PHE A 38 -9.12 -5.96 -9.58
N ARG A 39 -10.29 -6.16 -10.16
CA ARG A 39 -10.52 -5.90 -11.58
C ARG A 39 -10.47 -4.41 -11.87
N ASN A 40 -9.63 -4.05 -12.85
CA ASN A 40 -9.58 -2.70 -13.40
C ASN A 40 -9.45 -2.80 -14.93
N ARG A 41 -10.55 -2.54 -15.63
CA ARG A 41 -10.63 -2.68 -17.09
C ARG A 41 -9.74 -1.69 -17.86
N SER A 42 -9.26 -0.63 -17.21
CA SER A 42 -8.33 0.32 -17.83
C SER A 42 -6.88 -0.20 -17.87
N MET A 43 -6.58 -1.29 -17.15
CA MET A 43 -5.25 -1.91 -17.15
C MET A 43 -5.16 -2.96 -18.24
N THR A 44 -3.96 -3.09 -18.84
CA THR A 44 -3.70 -4.05 -19.93
C THR A 44 -4.13 -5.49 -19.59
N MET A 45 -3.91 -5.92 -18.36
CA MET A 45 -4.31 -7.25 -17.89
C MET A 45 -5.69 -7.27 -17.22
N SER A 46 -6.43 -6.14 -17.25
CA SER A 46 -7.71 -5.96 -16.56
C SER A 46 -7.67 -6.22 -15.04
N TRP A 47 -6.48 -6.27 -14.45
CA TRP A 47 -6.25 -6.44 -13.04
C TRP A 47 -5.26 -5.42 -12.52
N GLN A 48 -5.48 -4.97 -11.29
CA GLN A 48 -4.61 -4.01 -10.60
C GLN A 48 -4.20 -4.58 -9.25
N VAL A 49 -2.89 -4.58 -8.99
CA VAL A 49 -2.31 -4.79 -7.67
C VAL A 49 -2.15 -3.43 -7.02
N GLN A 50 -2.68 -3.25 -5.80
CA GLN A 50 -2.62 -1.98 -5.10
C GLN A 50 -2.03 -2.16 -3.70
N PRO A 51 -0.70 -2.19 -3.56
CA PRO A 51 -0.08 -2.28 -2.26
C PRO A 51 -0.36 -1.03 -1.44
N ASN A 52 -0.58 -1.22 -0.15
CA ASN A 52 -0.82 -0.13 0.79
C ASN A 52 -0.17 -0.43 2.13
N PHE A 53 0.52 0.57 2.67
CA PHE A 53 0.81 0.68 4.09
C PHE A 53 -0.19 1.64 4.72
N VAL A 54 -0.86 1.21 5.77
CA VAL A 54 -1.98 1.96 6.38
C VAL A 54 -1.88 1.90 7.89
N VAL A 55 -2.13 3.04 8.54
CA VAL A 55 -2.39 3.13 9.98
C VAL A 55 -3.69 3.89 10.19
N VAL A 56 -4.56 3.40 11.07
CA VAL A 56 -5.87 4.00 11.32
C VAL A 56 -5.98 4.39 12.78
N GLN A 57 -6.50 5.59 13.04
CA GLN A 57 -6.79 6.09 14.37
C GLN A 57 -8.13 6.82 14.42
N ALA A 58 -8.71 6.88 15.59
CA ALA A 58 -9.89 7.69 15.87
C ALA A 58 -9.55 9.20 15.79
N ALA A 59 -10.57 10.05 15.61
CA ALA A 59 -10.40 11.50 15.51
C ALA A 59 -9.64 12.09 16.71
N SER A 60 -9.89 11.58 17.90
CA SER A 60 -9.21 11.98 19.14
C SER A 60 -7.68 11.78 19.12
N SER A 61 -7.18 10.87 18.28
CA SER A 61 -5.75 10.55 18.14
C SER A 61 -5.18 10.84 16.75
N CYS A 62 -5.89 11.62 15.91
CA CYS A 62 -5.51 11.84 14.52
C CYS A 62 -4.16 12.57 14.34
N ALA A 63 -3.73 13.38 15.32
CA ALA A 63 -2.48 14.11 15.29
C ALA A 63 -1.27 13.18 15.07
N VAL A 64 -1.30 12.00 15.67
CA VAL A 64 -0.28 10.96 15.52
C VAL A 64 -0.05 10.54 14.06
N LEU A 65 -1.11 10.51 13.26
CA LEU A 65 -1.01 10.14 11.84
C LEU A 65 -0.32 11.23 11.01
N GLU A 66 -0.49 12.50 11.37
CA GLU A 66 0.24 13.62 10.75
C GLU A 66 1.71 13.62 11.18
N ASP A 67 2.01 13.22 12.42
CA ASP A 67 3.39 13.03 12.86
C ASP A 67 4.08 11.91 12.08
N MET A 68 3.41 10.79 11.87
CA MET A 68 3.91 9.71 11.02
C MET A 68 4.13 10.17 9.58
N ARG A 69 3.20 10.93 9.01
CA ARG A 69 3.34 11.50 7.66
C ARG A 69 4.56 12.40 7.55
N ARG A 70 4.82 13.23 8.57
CA ARG A 70 6.01 14.09 8.63
C ARG A 70 7.28 13.26 8.76
N PHE A 71 7.25 12.23 9.59
CA PHE A 71 8.41 11.36 9.83
C PHE A 71 8.83 10.60 8.56
N PHE A 72 7.90 9.98 7.84
CA PHE A 72 8.19 9.27 6.60
C PHE A 72 8.35 10.19 5.38
N GLY A 73 7.92 11.43 5.46
CA GLY A 73 7.98 12.39 4.35
C GLY A 73 7.10 12.04 3.13
N CYS A 74 6.24 11.02 3.24
CA CYS A 74 5.42 10.53 2.15
C CYS A 74 4.01 10.13 2.63
N GLY A 75 3.14 9.73 1.68
CA GLY A 75 1.78 9.33 1.99
C GLY A 75 0.82 10.49 2.26
N LYS A 76 -0.39 10.16 2.67
CA LYS A 76 -1.47 11.12 2.94
C LYS A 76 -2.34 10.65 4.10
N VAL A 77 -2.92 11.60 4.84
CA VAL A 77 -3.95 11.35 5.85
C VAL A 77 -5.32 11.63 5.24
N TYR A 78 -6.23 10.67 5.40
CA TYR A 78 -7.60 10.74 4.91
C TYR A 78 -8.57 10.62 6.07
N VAL A 79 -9.68 11.33 5.97
CA VAL A 79 -10.81 11.19 6.90
C VAL A 79 -11.80 10.18 6.32
N ASN A 80 -12.15 9.17 7.10
CA ASN A 80 -13.24 8.26 6.81
C ASN A 80 -14.42 8.62 7.71
N ARG A 81 -15.31 9.45 7.18
CA ARG A 81 -16.53 9.87 7.88
C ARG A 81 -17.47 8.68 7.99
N ARG A 82 -17.80 8.30 9.20
CA ARG A 82 -18.74 7.21 9.45
C ARG A 82 -20.15 7.75 9.54
N HIS A 83 -21.02 7.25 8.68
CA HIS A 83 -22.45 7.46 8.75
C HIS A 83 -23.06 6.31 9.56
N GLY A 84 -23.47 6.57 10.81
CA GLY A 84 -24.09 5.58 11.68
C GLY A 84 -23.73 5.75 13.16
N ASN A 85 -23.94 4.69 13.95
CA ASN A 85 -23.88 4.70 15.43
C ASN A 85 -22.43 4.73 16.01
N HIS A 86 -21.47 5.33 15.30
CA HIS A 86 -20.08 5.44 15.75
C HIS A 86 -19.86 6.79 16.46
N ARG A 87 -19.11 6.75 17.55
CA ARG A 87 -18.85 7.95 18.39
C ARG A 87 -17.99 9.00 17.70
N GLU A 88 -17.11 8.60 16.77
CA GLU A 88 -16.18 9.51 16.10
C GLU A 88 -15.73 8.99 14.73
N ASP A 89 -15.26 9.90 13.87
CA ASP A 89 -14.69 9.59 12.57
C ASP A 89 -13.34 8.86 12.72
N LEU A 90 -12.98 8.06 11.72
CA LEU A 90 -11.67 7.45 11.62
C LEU A 90 -10.78 8.23 10.68
N TYR A 91 -9.53 8.41 11.08
CA TYR A 91 -8.46 8.94 10.27
C TYR A 91 -7.54 7.81 9.82
N ARG A 92 -7.03 7.93 8.60
CA ARG A 92 -6.18 6.91 7.99
C ARG A 92 -4.97 7.58 7.37
N TYR A 93 -3.79 7.30 7.89
CA TYR A 93 -2.53 7.52 7.17
C TYR A 93 -2.33 6.39 6.17
N ARG A 94 -2.08 6.72 4.90
CA ARG A 94 -1.89 5.73 3.83
C ARG A 94 -0.72 6.12 2.95
N VAL A 95 0.17 5.15 2.71
CA VAL A 95 1.17 5.17 1.65
C VAL A 95 0.79 4.12 0.62
N GLY A 96 0.60 4.52 -0.64
CA GLY A 96 0.14 3.63 -1.71
C GLY A 96 0.87 3.87 -3.04
N ARG A 97 1.77 4.86 -3.11
CA ARG A 97 2.63 5.09 -4.26
C ARG A 97 3.78 4.09 -4.23
N LEU A 98 4.00 3.37 -5.35
CA LEU A 98 5.00 2.31 -5.40
C LEU A 98 6.40 2.81 -5.05
N SER A 99 6.81 3.98 -5.57
CA SER A 99 8.10 4.59 -5.24
C SER A 99 8.26 4.86 -3.75
N ASP A 100 7.23 5.43 -3.09
CA ASP A 100 7.29 5.75 -1.66
C ASP A 100 7.36 4.47 -0.81
N LEU A 101 6.65 3.42 -1.24
CA LEU A 101 6.70 2.11 -0.58
C LEU A 101 8.07 1.46 -0.73
N ARG A 102 8.65 1.49 -1.95
CA ARG A 102 9.95 0.89 -2.28
C ARG A 102 11.11 1.65 -1.62
N ASP A 103 11.08 2.99 -1.68
CA ASP A 103 12.24 3.81 -1.35
C ASP A 103 12.25 4.29 0.11
N VAL A 104 11.07 4.27 0.80
CA VAL A 104 10.93 4.76 2.17
C VAL A 104 10.42 3.67 3.12
N ILE A 105 9.24 3.11 2.86
CA ILE A 105 8.55 2.25 3.83
C ILE A 105 9.26 0.90 3.97
N VAL A 106 9.58 0.24 2.84
CA VAL A 106 10.23 -1.07 2.86
C VAL A 106 11.61 -0.99 3.49
N PRO A 107 12.52 -0.09 3.10
CA PRO A 107 13.84 0.02 3.72
C PRO A 107 13.77 0.32 5.21
N TYR A 108 12.85 1.19 5.64
CA TYR A 108 12.70 1.53 7.06
C TYR A 108 12.37 0.30 7.93
N PHE A 109 11.39 -0.52 7.53
CA PHE A 109 11.01 -1.70 8.31
C PHE A 109 11.93 -2.93 8.07
N GLN A 110 12.78 -2.91 7.05
CA GLN A 110 13.89 -3.85 6.92
C GLN A 110 15.00 -3.55 7.92
N GLU A 111 15.35 -2.28 8.09
CA GLU A 111 16.34 -1.82 9.08
C GLU A 111 15.82 -1.94 10.51
N HIS A 112 14.51 -1.70 10.70
CA HIS A 112 13.83 -1.70 11.99
C HIS A 112 12.70 -2.75 12.03
N PRO A 113 13.02 -4.04 12.20
CA PRO A 113 12.05 -5.11 12.04
C PRO A 113 10.96 -5.10 13.12
N LEU A 114 9.73 -5.37 12.69
CA LEU A 114 8.59 -5.61 13.56
C LEU A 114 8.80 -6.88 14.40
N ARG A 115 8.13 -6.96 15.57
CA ARG A 115 8.35 -8.05 16.53
C ARG A 115 7.20 -9.04 16.61
N THR A 116 5.98 -8.62 16.20
CA THR A 116 4.80 -9.50 16.20
C THR A 116 4.70 -10.30 14.89
N SER A 117 3.65 -11.11 14.75
CA SER A 117 3.31 -11.82 13.50
C SER A 117 3.10 -10.87 12.30
N LYS A 118 2.98 -9.58 12.55
CA LYS A 118 2.92 -8.55 11.48
C LYS A 118 4.22 -8.49 10.67
N ARG A 119 5.34 -8.92 11.23
CA ARG A 119 6.60 -9.07 10.53
C ARG A 119 6.48 -9.97 9.30
N GLU A 120 5.82 -11.12 9.41
CA GLU A 120 5.59 -12.03 8.28
C GLU A 120 4.77 -11.36 7.17
N ASN A 121 3.74 -10.60 7.56
CA ASN A 121 2.95 -9.84 6.60
C ASN A 121 3.77 -8.73 5.92
N PHE A 122 4.66 -8.08 6.65
CA PHE A 122 5.57 -7.08 6.09
C PHE A 122 6.57 -7.72 5.12
N GLU A 123 7.19 -8.84 5.46
CA GLU A 123 8.14 -9.56 4.59
C GLU A 123 7.46 -9.98 3.28
N THR A 124 6.23 -10.48 3.37
CA THR A 124 5.40 -10.79 2.20
C THR A 124 5.08 -9.55 1.38
N PHE A 125 4.73 -8.45 2.03
CA PHE A 125 4.48 -7.16 1.40
C PHE A 125 5.72 -6.64 0.66
N ALA A 126 6.90 -6.67 1.29
CA ALA A 126 8.16 -6.23 0.71
C ALA A 126 8.49 -7.03 -0.56
N ARG A 127 8.27 -8.36 -0.54
CA ARG A 127 8.44 -9.22 -1.72
C ARG A 127 7.48 -8.83 -2.87
N VAL A 128 6.24 -8.48 -2.56
CA VAL A 128 5.29 -8.00 -3.60
C VAL A 128 5.75 -6.67 -4.18
N ILE A 129 6.27 -5.75 -3.36
CA ILE A 129 6.82 -4.47 -3.83
C ILE A 129 7.98 -4.71 -4.81
N ASP A 130 8.90 -5.62 -4.49
CA ASP A 130 10.02 -5.98 -5.35
C ASP A 130 9.54 -6.58 -6.69
N LEU A 131 8.60 -7.51 -6.68
CA LEU A 131 7.99 -8.05 -7.89
C LEU A 131 7.31 -6.97 -8.75
N MET A 132 6.67 -6.01 -8.11
CA MET A 132 6.03 -4.89 -8.81
C MET A 132 7.05 -3.92 -9.41
N ASP A 133 8.16 -3.67 -8.74
CA ASP A 133 9.26 -2.85 -9.25
C ASP A 133 9.91 -3.49 -10.49
N GLN A 134 10.02 -4.80 -10.52
CA GLN A 134 10.45 -5.60 -11.67
C GLN A 134 9.40 -5.66 -12.81
N GLY A 135 8.24 -5.03 -12.65
CA GLY A 135 7.16 -5.06 -13.64
C GLY A 135 6.38 -6.38 -13.74
N ARG A 136 6.62 -7.34 -12.82
CA ARG A 136 5.97 -8.66 -12.84
C ARG A 136 4.44 -8.57 -12.78
N HIS A 137 3.89 -7.60 -12.08
CA HIS A 137 2.45 -7.33 -11.97
C HIS A 137 1.77 -6.96 -13.30
N LEU A 138 2.55 -6.68 -14.36
CA LEU A 138 2.07 -6.37 -15.70
C LEU A 138 1.96 -7.62 -16.60
N THR A 139 2.31 -8.79 -16.08
CA THR A 139 2.27 -10.07 -16.80
C THR A 139 1.33 -11.06 -16.13
N GLY A 140 0.71 -11.95 -16.92
CA GLY A 140 -0.18 -12.99 -16.38
C GLY A 140 0.49 -13.89 -15.34
N PRO A 141 1.65 -14.50 -15.65
CA PRO A 141 2.38 -15.31 -14.68
C PRO A 141 2.77 -14.56 -13.42
N GLY A 142 3.22 -13.30 -13.54
CA GLY A 142 3.58 -12.47 -12.39
C GLY A 142 2.38 -12.08 -11.53
N LEU A 143 1.21 -11.81 -12.13
CA LEU A 143 -0.03 -11.59 -11.36
C LEU A 143 -0.44 -12.84 -10.58
N ILE A 144 -0.31 -14.03 -11.18
CA ILE A 144 -0.59 -15.30 -10.49
C ILE A 144 0.38 -15.48 -9.32
N GLU A 145 1.67 -15.24 -9.51
CA GLU A 145 2.70 -15.30 -8.47
C GLU A 145 2.36 -14.35 -7.32
N ILE A 146 2.07 -13.08 -7.61
CA ILE A 146 1.68 -12.09 -6.60
C ILE A 146 0.40 -12.52 -5.88
N ALA A 147 -0.60 -13.04 -6.60
CA ALA A 147 -1.83 -13.51 -5.99
C ALA A 147 -1.61 -14.71 -5.06
N GLN A 148 -0.68 -15.62 -5.40
CA GLN A 148 -0.28 -16.74 -4.54
C GLN A 148 0.39 -16.27 -3.25
N ILE A 149 1.33 -15.33 -3.37
CA ILE A 149 2.06 -14.78 -2.24
C ILE A 149 1.11 -14.02 -1.31
N THR A 150 0.22 -13.19 -1.86
CA THR A 150 -0.71 -12.40 -1.06
C THR A 150 -1.76 -13.23 -0.30
N GLN A 151 -2.02 -14.47 -0.71
CA GLN A 151 -2.89 -15.37 0.06
C GLN A 151 -2.35 -15.72 1.46
N THR A 152 -1.05 -15.64 1.66
CA THR A 152 -0.43 -15.91 2.96
C THR A 152 -0.56 -14.72 3.91
N MET A 153 -0.89 -13.53 3.38
CA MET A 153 -1.08 -12.32 4.18
C MET A 153 -2.44 -12.32 4.89
N ASN A 154 -2.47 -11.68 6.02
CA ASN A 154 -3.69 -11.43 6.75
C ASN A 154 -4.59 -12.67 6.84
N HIS A 155 -5.41 -13.08 7.35
CA HIS A 155 -6.36 -14.18 7.57
C HIS A 155 -6.35 -15.39 6.61
N ARG A 156 -5.37 -15.54 5.72
CA ARG A 156 -5.18 -16.74 4.86
C ARG A 156 -6.47 -17.25 4.19
N LYS A 157 -7.31 -16.37 3.71
CA LYS A 157 -8.56 -16.76 3.03
C LYS A 157 -8.26 -17.24 1.61
N PRO A 158 -8.91 -18.32 1.12
CA PRO A 158 -8.82 -18.70 -0.28
C PRO A 158 -9.17 -17.51 -1.18
N SER A 159 -8.30 -17.20 -2.14
CA SER A 159 -8.51 -16.08 -3.04
C SER A 159 -9.33 -16.51 -4.24
N GLU A 160 -10.54 -16.02 -4.36
CA GLU A 160 -11.34 -16.16 -5.58
C GLU A 160 -10.61 -15.52 -6.78
N VAL A 161 -9.87 -14.44 -6.53
CA VAL A 161 -9.03 -13.78 -7.53
C VAL A 161 -8.03 -14.75 -8.15
N LEU A 162 -7.36 -15.59 -7.34
CA LEU A 162 -6.41 -16.57 -7.86
C LEU A 162 -7.07 -17.63 -8.73
N ARG A 163 -8.27 -18.09 -8.35
CA ARG A 163 -9.07 -19.03 -9.17
C ARG A 163 -9.38 -18.38 -10.52
N ILE A 164 -9.91 -17.17 -10.51
CA ILE A 164 -10.26 -16.43 -11.73
C ILE A 164 -9.03 -16.18 -12.60
N LEU A 165 -7.89 -15.79 -12.01
CA LEU A 165 -6.65 -15.55 -12.75
C LEU A 165 -6.15 -16.83 -13.45
N ARG A 166 -6.19 -17.98 -12.77
CA ARG A 166 -5.79 -19.27 -13.36
C ARG A 166 -6.70 -19.68 -14.51
N ASP A 167 -8.01 -19.48 -14.37
CA ASP A 167 -9.01 -19.92 -15.35
C ASP A 167 -9.04 -19.01 -16.59
N HIS A 168 -8.66 -17.73 -16.47
CA HIS A 168 -8.83 -16.73 -17.54
C HIS A 168 -7.51 -16.10 -18.04
N THR A 169 -6.37 -16.48 -17.49
CA THR A 169 -5.07 -15.97 -17.95
C THR A 169 -4.51 -16.94 -18.99
N PRO A 170 -4.32 -16.53 -20.25
CA PRO A 170 -3.69 -17.38 -21.26
C PRO A 170 -2.27 -17.74 -20.82
N THR A 171 -1.96 -19.03 -20.90
CA THR A 171 -0.64 -19.58 -20.48
C THR A 171 0.50 -19.19 -21.44
N THR A 172 0.18 -18.59 -22.57
CA THR A 172 1.12 -18.19 -23.62
C THR A 172 1.41 -16.69 -23.57
N SER A 173 2.68 -16.33 -23.43
CA SER A 173 3.15 -14.97 -23.71
C SER A 173 2.74 -14.58 -25.13
N PRO A 174 2.17 -13.39 -25.37
CA PRO A 174 1.87 -12.95 -26.72
C PRO A 174 3.19 -12.89 -27.51
N THR A 175 3.29 -13.68 -28.55
CA THR A 175 4.38 -13.61 -29.52
C THR A 175 4.34 -12.21 -30.13
N ARG A 176 5.48 -11.56 -30.22
CA ARG A 176 5.71 -10.16 -30.65
C ARG A 176 5.16 -9.79 -32.06
N GLY A 177 4.24 -10.58 -32.61
CA GLY A 177 3.71 -10.47 -33.98
C GLY A 177 2.28 -9.96 -34.12
N GLU A 178 1.49 -9.85 -33.07
CA GLU A 178 0.06 -9.54 -33.19
C GLU A 178 -0.36 -8.18 -32.58
N MET A 179 0.49 -7.17 -32.63
CA MET A 179 0.01 -5.80 -32.50
C MET A 179 -0.57 -5.32 -33.81
N LYS A 180 -1.85 -5.61 -34.07
CA LYS A 180 -2.59 -4.89 -35.11
C LYS A 180 -2.59 -3.43 -34.76
N ARG A 181 -1.90 -2.64 -35.60
CA ARG A 181 -1.89 -1.18 -35.57
C ARG A 181 -3.33 -0.68 -35.73
N TRP A 182 -3.92 -0.20 -34.65
CA TRP A 182 -5.21 0.47 -34.72
C TRP A 182 -5.00 1.87 -35.31
N SER A 183 -5.45 2.07 -36.55
CA SER A 183 -5.53 3.36 -37.22
C SER A 183 -6.95 3.90 -37.04
N GLY A 184 -7.19 4.63 -35.99
CA GLY A 184 -8.39 5.46 -35.81
C GLY A 184 -8.09 6.93 -36.19
N PRO A 185 -9.09 7.69 -36.68
CA PRO A 185 -8.87 9.02 -37.25
C PRO A 185 -8.53 10.07 -36.17
N CYS A 186 -7.57 10.93 -36.49
CA CYS A 186 -7.29 12.17 -35.76
C CYS A 186 -8.50 13.08 -35.75
N GLY A 187 -8.93 13.50 -34.58
CA GLY A 187 -9.93 14.55 -34.34
C GLY A 187 -9.59 15.33 -33.08
N ASP A 188 -9.23 16.50 -33.29
CA ASP A 188 -8.78 17.70 -32.60
C ASP A 188 -9.51 18.06 -31.29
N THR A 189 -8.74 18.72 -30.40
CA THR A 189 -9.08 19.70 -29.36
C THR A 189 -10.05 19.33 -28.23
N GLY A 190 -9.55 19.43 -26.99
CA GLY A 190 -10.38 19.59 -25.80
C GLY A 190 -9.63 19.37 -24.48
N ARG A 191 -9.53 20.41 -23.66
CA ARG A 191 -8.99 20.44 -22.29
C ARG A 191 -9.39 19.22 -21.47
N PRO A 192 -8.52 18.71 -20.59
CA PRO A 192 -8.93 17.67 -19.65
C PRO A 192 -9.90 18.26 -18.61
N ALA A 193 -11.11 17.76 -18.62
CA ALA A 193 -12.08 17.95 -17.55
C ALA A 193 -11.62 17.12 -16.34
N GLU A 194 -11.68 17.71 -15.16
CA GLU A 194 -11.58 17.02 -13.89
C GLU A 194 -12.69 15.97 -13.81
N THR A 195 -12.37 14.72 -14.05
CA THR A 195 -13.30 13.62 -13.81
C THR A 195 -13.16 13.16 -12.36
N SER A 196 -14.11 13.59 -11.54
CA SER A 196 -14.50 12.90 -10.34
C SER A 196 -14.88 11.46 -10.73
N GLY A 197 -13.98 10.51 -10.45
CA GLY A 197 -14.26 9.08 -10.62
C GLY A 197 -15.43 8.63 -9.74
N PRO A 198 -16.22 7.63 -10.18
CA PRO A 198 -17.33 7.10 -9.38
C PRO A 198 -16.83 6.55 -8.04
N PRO A 199 -17.67 6.56 -6.99
CA PRO A 199 -17.30 6.04 -5.69
C PRO A 199 -16.91 4.58 -5.83
N ILE A 200 -15.70 4.27 -5.35
CA ILE A 200 -15.20 2.90 -5.30
C ILE A 200 -16.04 2.17 -4.23
N ASP A 201 -16.89 1.27 -4.65
CA ASP A 201 -17.56 0.30 -3.78
C ASP A 201 -16.46 -0.58 -3.15
N LEU A 202 -15.97 -0.13 -2.01
CA LEU A 202 -15.10 -0.91 -1.16
C LEU A 202 -15.98 -2.01 -0.56
N VAL A 203 -15.90 -3.21 -1.14
CA VAL A 203 -16.33 -4.42 -0.43
C VAL A 203 -15.76 -4.34 0.98
N GLN A 204 -16.66 -4.11 1.93
CA GLN A 204 -16.36 -3.95 3.34
C GLN A 204 -15.65 -5.21 3.85
N THR A 205 -14.33 -5.17 3.94
CA THR A 205 -13.62 -6.08 4.81
C THR A 205 -13.93 -5.60 6.24
N GLN A 206 -14.95 -6.19 6.84
CA GLN A 206 -15.26 -5.99 8.26
C GLN A 206 -14.06 -6.48 9.08
N TRP A 207 -13.30 -5.53 9.58
CA TRP A 207 -12.32 -5.77 10.63
C TRP A 207 -13.07 -5.89 11.95
N VAL A 208 -13.26 -7.11 12.44
CA VAL A 208 -13.75 -7.35 13.80
C VAL A 208 -12.54 -7.24 14.70
N PHE A 209 -12.43 -6.10 15.38
CA PHE A 209 -11.57 -5.98 16.55
C PHE A 209 -12.25 -6.75 17.71
N LYS A 210 -11.53 -7.71 18.27
CA LYS A 210 -11.82 -8.22 19.61
C LYS A 210 -11.11 -7.38 20.63
#